data_5b4e2d02d359aa1a6cd9c62d89aa6635
#
_entry.id   5b4e2d02d359aa1a6cd9c62d89aa6635
#
_cell.length_a   1.000
_cell.length_b   1.000
_cell.length_c   1.000
_cell.angle_alpha   90.00
_cell.angle_beta   90.00
_cell.angle_gamma   90.00
#
_symmetry.space_group_name_H-M   'P 1'
#
loop_
_entity.id
_entity.type
_entity.pdbx_description
1 polymer ?
#
loop_
_entity_poly.entity_id
_entity_poly.type
_entity_poly.pdbx_seq_one_letter_code
_entity_poly.pdbx_strand_id
1 'polypeptide(L)'
;MKKVQKEGRMKRKNIKIIAGIVLLLAFAGIGAYVIISTSKQVVNIDLSGYDKMTIMCGGNGKEITPDEEQRTQIIELVKNMNLTAKKFPRTNGWSYRITYYKDGIANNIVLAGRVEWNGAEYKTDEDSYNRLIEYIDILYK
;
A
#
# COMPACT_ATOMS: atom_id res chain seq x y z
N MET A 1 -24.30 -52.67 -39.19
CA MET A 1 -24.57 -51.21 -39.04
C MET A 1 -24.70 -50.66 -37.61
N LYS A 2 -24.91 -51.43 -36.53
CA LYS A 2 -25.08 -50.93 -35.14
C LYS A 2 -23.78 -50.50 -34.43
N LYS A 3 -22.60 -50.99 -34.86
CA LYS A 3 -21.31 -50.70 -34.19
C LYS A 3 -20.82 -49.25 -34.42
N VAL A 4 -20.99 -48.72 -35.64
CA VAL A 4 -20.54 -47.35 -36.01
C VAL A 4 -21.31 -46.25 -35.27
N GLN A 5 -22.61 -46.46 -35.02
CA GLN A 5 -23.43 -45.48 -34.29
C GLN A 5 -23.04 -45.35 -32.81
N LYS A 6 -22.52 -46.43 -32.19
CA LYS A 6 -22.13 -46.44 -30.77
C LYS A 6 -20.83 -45.67 -30.52
N GLU A 7 -19.86 -45.77 -31.46
CA GLU A 7 -18.58 -45.01 -31.37
C GLU A 7 -18.77 -43.51 -31.54
N GLY A 8 -19.61 -43.06 -32.47
CA GLY A 8 -19.90 -41.65 -32.64
C GLY A 8 -20.58 -41.01 -31.43
N ARG A 9 -21.41 -41.77 -30.71
CA ARG A 9 -22.11 -41.29 -29.52
C ARG A 9 -21.18 -41.18 -28.32
N MET A 10 -20.19 -42.09 -28.20
CA MET A 10 -19.17 -42.04 -27.15
C MET A 10 -18.20 -40.91 -27.32
N LYS A 11 -17.74 -40.63 -28.54
CA LYS A 11 -16.89 -39.45 -28.86
C LYS A 11 -17.57 -38.13 -28.52
N ARG A 12 -18.86 -37.96 -28.85
CA ARG A 12 -19.62 -36.73 -28.52
C ARG A 12 -19.81 -36.53 -27.01
N LYS A 13 -19.96 -37.59 -26.23
CA LYS A 13 -20.09 -37.53 -24.77
C LYS A 13 -18.77 -37.07 -24.13
N ASN A 14 -17.64 -37.60 -24.57
CA ASN A 14 -16.32 -37.24 -24.08
C ASN A 14 -15.96 -35.79 -24.42
N ILE A 15 -16.31 -35.29 -25.62
CA ILE A 15 -16.11 -33.89 -26.01
C ILE A 15 -16.89 -32.94 -25.10
N LYS A 16 -18.12 -33.26 -24.74
CA LYS A 16 -18.94 -32.44 -23.82
C LYS A 16 -18.36 -32.40 -22.39
N ILE A 17 -17.81 -33.51 -21.91
CA ILE A 17 -17.18 -33.60 -20.60
C ILE A 17 -15.89 -32.77 -20.58
N ILE A 18 -15.05 -32.88 -21.61
CA ILE A 18 -13.81 -32.12 -21.76
C ILE A 18 -14.12 -30.63 -21.85
N ALA A 19 -15.10 -30.22 -22.64
CA ALA A 19 -15.52 -28.82 -22.74
C ALA A 19 -16.02 -28.25 -21.39
N GLY A 20 -16.77 -29.06 -20.62
CA GLY A 20 -17.21 -28.68 -19.28
C GLY A 20 -16.06 -28.48 -18.28
N ILE A 21 -15.04 -29.33 -18.32
CA ILE A 21 -13.86 -29.25 -17.47
C ILE A 21 -13.03 -28.00 -17.83
N VAL A 22 -12.82 -27.73 -19.12
CA VAL A 22 -12.09 -26.55 -19.59
C VAL A 22 -12.81 -25.26 -19.18
N LEU A 23 -14.14 -25.24 -19.27
CA LEU A 23 -14.95 -24.09 -18.84
C LEU A 23 -14.83 -23.85 -17.32
N LEU A 24 -14.88 -24.91 -16.52
CA LEU A 24 -14.71 -24.84 -15.06
C LEU A 24 -13.33 -24.32 -14.66
N LEU A 25 -12.27 -24.77 -15.32
CA LEU A 25 -10.91 -24.31 -15.08
C LEU A 25 -10.73 -22.82 -15.49
N ALA A 26 -11.37 -22.38 -16.57
CA ALA A 26 -11.37 -20.99 -16.98
C ALA A 26 -12.04 -20.08 -15.94
N PHE A 27 -13.20 -20.47 -15.40
CA PHE A 27 -13.88 -19.72 -14.35
C PHE A 27 -13.09 -19.71 -13.02
N ALA A 28 -12.47 -20.82 -12.64
CA ALA A 28 -11.60 -20.89 -11.47
C ALA A 28 -10.36 -19.97 -11.63
N GLY A 29 -9.76 -19.93 -12.83
CA GLY A 29 -8.63 -19.04 -13.14
C GLY A 29 -9.01 -17.56 -13.08
N ILE A 30 -10.17 -17.17 -13.62
CA ILE A 30 -10.68 -15.80 -13.57
C ILE A 30 -11.00 -15.40 -12.13
N GLY A 31 -11.64 -16.29 -11.36
CA GLY A 31 -11.92 -16.03 -9.93
C GLY A 31 -10.66 -15.81 -9.10
N ALA A 32 -9.64 -16.64 -9.30
CA ALA A 32 -8.34 -16.49 -8.63
C ALA A 32 -7.63 -15.19 -9.03
N TYR A 33 -7.66 -14.85 -10.32
CA TYR A 33 -7.07 -13.59 -10.81
C TYR A 33 -7.76 -12.35 -10.22
N VAL A 34 -9.09 -12.35 -10.15
CA VAL A 34 -9.85 -11.22 -9.54
C VAL A 34 -9.54 -11.10 -8.05
N ILE A 35 -9.44 -12.22 -7.31
CA ILE A 35 -9.09 -12.19 -5.88
C ILE A 35 -7.68 -11.63 -5.67
N ILE A 36 -6.70 -12.03 -6.49
CA ILE A 36 -5.32 -11.56 -6.39
C ILE A 36 -5.22 -10.08 -6.76
N SER A 37 -5.94 -9.62 -7.78
CA SER A 37 -5.91 -8.23 -8.23
C SER A 37 -6.66 -7.26 -7.32
N THR A 38 -7.55 -7.74 -6.46
CA THR A 38 -8.31 -6.92 -5.50
C THR A 38 -7.71 -6.92 -4.09
N SER A 39 -6.71 -7.74 -3.80
CA SER A 39 -5.98 -7.66 -2.54
C SER A 39 -5.18 -6.36 -2.50
N LYS A 40 -5.68 -5.34 -1.83
CA LYS A 40 -4.94 -4.09 -1.55
C LYS A 40 -3.72 -4.45 -0.72
N GLN A 41 -2.56 -4.38 -1.32
CA GLN A 41 -1.31 -4.65 -0.62
C GLN A 41 -1.09 -3.54 0.42
N VAL A 42 -1.12 -3.92 1.70
CA VAL A 42 -0.77 -3.02 2.80
C VAL A 42 0.74 -2.93 2.86
N VAL A 43 1.27 -1.72 2.89
CA VAL A 43 2.70 -1.43 2.99
C VAL A 43 2.96 -0.78 4.33
N ASN A 44 4.01 -1.21 5.01
CA ASN A 44 4.50 -0.57 6.23
C ASN A 44 5.83 0.12 5.95
N ILE A 45 5.98 1.34 6.46
CA ILE A 45 7.24 2.08 6.37
C ILE A 45 8.18 1.52 7.45
N ASP A 46 9.31 0.96 7.02
CA ASP A 46 10.36 0.53 7.92
C ASP A 46 11.34 1.68 8.18
N LEU A 47 11.34 2.18 9.40
CA LEU A 47 12.27 3.20 9.89
C LEU A 47 13.40 2.61 10.75
N SER A 48 13.66 1.31 10.67
CA SER A 48 14.77 0.68 11.41
C SER A 48 16.14 1.13 10.88
N GLY A 49 17.09 1.35 11.79
CA GLY A 49 18.47 1.71 11.45
C GLY A 49 18.66 3.09 10.85
N TYR A 50 17.79 4.06 11.17
CA TYR A 50 18.01 5.46 10.82
C TYR A 50 18.95 6.13 11.84
N ASP A 51 19.78 7.09 11.36
CA ASP A 51 20.76 7.78 12.18
C ASP A 51 20.25 9.13 12.70
N LYS A 52 19.43 9.80 11.89
CA LYS A 52 18.95 11.16 12.14
C LYS A 52 17.54 11.32 11.58
N MET A 53 16.76 12.20 12.22
CA MET A 53 15.44 12.63 11.76
C MET A 53 15.29 14.13 11.89
N THR A 54 14.68 14.77 10.88
CA THR A 54 14.21 16.16 10.95
C THR A 54 12.77 16.23 10.47
N ILE A 55 12.03 17.23 10.91
CA ILE A 55 10.66 17.48 10.49
C ILE A 55 10.56 18.93 10.03
N MET A 56 10.03 19.15 8.84
CA MET A 56 9.80 20.48 8.28
C MET A 56 8.30 20.74 8.16
N CYS A 57 7.85 21.90 8.62
CA CYS A 57 6.49 22.38 8.45
C CYS A 57 6.31 23.04 7.08
N GLY A 58 5.33 22.59 6.29
CA GLY A 58 5.05 23.13 4.95
C GLY A 58 4.50 24.55 4.95
N GLY A 59 3.83 24.96 6.03
CA GLY A 59 3.20 26.27 6.12
C GLY A 59 4.18 27.43 6.34
N ASN A 60 5.27 27.20 7.07
CA ASN A 60 6.24 28.26 7.44
C ASN A 60 7.70 27.90 7.16
N GLY A 61 7.97 26.69 6.67
CA GLY A 61 9.33 26.20 6.39
C GLY A 61 10.20 25.95 7.63
N LYS A 62 9.64 26.07 8.85
CA LYS A 62 10.39 25.81 10.08
C LYS A 62 10.76 24.32 10.15
N GLU A 63 12.02 24.02 10.44
CA GLU A 63 12.53 22.68 10.65
C GLU A 63 12.88 22.47 12.13
N ILE A 64 12.56 21.30 12.65
CA ILE A 64 12.92 20.85 14.00
C ILE A 64 13.64 19.51 13.93
N THR A 65 14.49 19.24 14.92
CA THR A 65 15.13 17.95 15.13
C THR A 65 14.53 17.33 16.41
N PRO A 66 13.70 16.31 16.29
CA PRO A 66 13.14 15.63 17.46
C PRO A 66 14.23 15.01 18.33
N ASP A 67 14.04 15.01 19.64
CA ASP A 67 14.86 14.24 20.56
C ASP A 67 14.59 12.72 20.46
N GLU A 68 15.24 11.91 21.25
CA GLU A 68 15.16 10.44 21.14
C GLU A 68 13.76 9.91 21.49
N GLU A 69 13.12 10.46 22.51
CA GLU A 69 11.77 10.07 22.93
C GLU A 69 10.75 10.46 21.85
N GLN A 70 10.83 11.69 21.36
CA GLN A 70 9.99 12.21 20.28
C GLN A 70 10.15 11.41 19.00
N ARG A 71 11.38 11.04 18.63
CA ARG A 71 11.65 10.19 17.46
C ARG A 71 11.01 8.81 17.60
N THR A 72 11.17 8.19 18.77
CA THR A 72 10.58 6.88 19.06
C THR A 72 9.08 6.91 18.88
N GLN A 73 8.42 7.93 19.41
CA GLN A 73 6.97 8.09 19.27
C GLN A 73 6.54 8.29 17.81
N ILE A 74 7.29 9.09 17.04
CA ILE A 74 7.00 9.27 15.60
C ILE A 74 7.13 7.97 14.84
N ILE A 75 8.15 7.17 15.13
CA ILE A 75 8.37 5.87 14.48
C ILE A 75 7.22 4.92 14.77
N GLU A 76 6.76 4.86 16.01
CA GLU A 76 5.61 4.01 16.37
C GLU A 76 4.33 4.45 15.65
N LEU A 77 4.08 5.76 15.58
CA LEU A 77 2.93 6.29 14.87
C LEU A 77 2.99 5.95 13.36
N VAL A 78 4.15 6.14 12.73
CA VAL A 78 4.36 5.81 11.31
C VAL A 78 4.24 4.30 11.06
N LYS A 79 4.84 3.47 11.93
CA LYS A 79 4.79 2.00 11.81
C LYS A 79 3.38 1.44 11.94
N ASN A 80 2.52 2.09 12.72
CA ASN A 80 1.14 1.66 12.93
C ASN A 80 0.19 2.12 11.81
N MET A 81 0.65 2.92 10.85
CA MET A 81 -0.14 3.29 9.69
C MET A 81 -0.26 2.13 8.70
N ASN A 82 -1.49 1.74 8.37
CA ASN A 82 -1.79 0.79 7.31
C ASN A 82 -1.84 1.53 5.96
N LEU A 83 -0.75 1.52 5.22
CA LEU A 83 -0.64 2.24 3.96
C LEU A 83 -1.14 1.37 2.80
N THR A 84 -2.05 1.92 2.01
CA THR A 84 -2.54 1.29 0.78
C THR A 84 -2.22 2.18 -0.41
N ALA A 85 -1.52 1.67 -1.41
CA ALA A 85 -1.18 2.44 -2.62
C ALA A 85 -2.43 3.02 -3.28
N LYS A 86 -2.42 4.33 -3.53
CA LYS A 86 -3.53 5.04 -4.16
C LYS A 86 -2.99 6.29 -4.86
N LYS A 87 -3.42 6.52 -6.11
CA LYS A 87 -3.17 7.78 -6.80
C LYS A 87 -4.18 8.83 -6.31
N PHE A 88 -3.69 10.03 -6.05
CA PHE A 88 -4.52 11.17 -5.66
C PHE A 88 -4.50 12.25 -6.76
N PRO A 89 -5.54 13.09 -6.84
CA PRO A 89 -5.47 14.31 -7.63
C PRO A 89 -4.30 15.18 -7.17
N ARG A 90 -3.68 15.89 -8.09
CA ARG A 90 -2.62 16.84 -7.73
C ARG A 90 -3.19 17.90 -6.80
N THR A 91 -2.61 18.02 -5.62
CA THR A 91 -2.89 19.08 -4.65
C THR A 91 -1.63 19.90 -4.45
N ASN A 92 -1.80 21.20 -4.25
CA ASN A 92 -0.67 22.09 -3.93
C ASN A 92 -0.47 22.13 -2.42
N GLY A 93 0.77 21.95 -1.99
CA GLY A 93 1.17 22.03 -0.59
C GLY A 93 1.16 20.70 0.15
N TRP A 94 1.81 20.71 1.30
CA TRP A 94 1.93 19.61 2.25
C TRP A 94 1.97 20.21 3.68
N SER A 95 1.56 19.39 4.67
CA SER A 95 1.55 19.81 6.07
C SER A 95 2.93 19.65 6.68
N TYR A 96 3.49 18.45 6.60
CA TYR A 96 4.78 18.11 7.17
C TYR A 96 5.59 17.22 6.25
N ARG A 97 6.92 17.38 6.32
CA ARG A 97 7.89 16.46 5.72
C ARG A 97 8.78 15.91 6.83
N ILE A 98 8.76 14.62 7.02
CA ILE A 98 9.69 13.90 7.89
C ILE A 98 10.83 13.41 7.02
N THR A 99 12.04 13.91 7.27
CA THR A 99 13.27 13.45 6.62
C THR A 99 14.03 12.57 7.59
N TYR A 100 14.32 11.36 7.20
CA TYR A 100 15.13 10.43 7.98
C TYR A 100 16.33 9.94 7.15
N TYR A 101 17.43 9.69 7.82
CA TYR A 101 18.69 9.30 7.20
C TYR A 101 19.01 7.86 7.58
N LYS A 102 19.37 7.06 6.58
CA LYS A 102 19.83 5.70 6.73
C LYS A 102 21.07 5.53 5.86
N ASP A 103 22.20 5.12 6.47
CA ASP A 103 23.49 4.98 5.76
C ASP A 103 23.90 6.26 5.00
N GLY A 104 23.62 7.44 5.56
CA GLY A 104 23.86 8.72 4.94
C GLY A 104 22.90 9.12 3.82
N ILE A 105 21.91 8.30 3.48
CA ILE A 105 20.91 8.56 2.45
C ILE A 105 19.67 9.16 3.07
N ALA A 106 19.26 10.33 2.57
CA ALA A 106 18.02 10.99 3.00
C ALA A 106 16.80 10.32 2.35
N ASN A 107 15.83 9.99 3.17
CA ASN A 107 14.52 9.49 2.75
C ASN A 107 13.42 10.40 3.31
N ASN A 108 12.30 10.51 2.63
CA ASN A 108 11.24 11.44 3.01
C ASN A 108 9.89 10.72 3.12
N ILE A 109 9.15 11.11 4.17
CA ILE A 109 7.72 10.88 4.28
C ILE A 109 7.05 12.25 4.21
N VAL A 110 6.16 12.48 3.25
CA VAL A 110 5.44 13.74 3.10
C VAL A 110 3.97 13.53 3.45
N LEU A 111 3.46 14.39 4.34
CA LEU A 111 2.08 14.39 4.82
C LEU A 111 1.31 15.54 4.13
N ALA A 112 0.38 15.20 3.26
CA ALA A 112 -0.35 16.15 2.39
C ALA A 112 -1.84 15.75 2.25
N GLY A 113 -2.51 15.43 3.37
CA GLY A 113 -3.83 14.76 3.36
C GLY A 113 -3.75 13.32 2.85
N ARG A 114 -2.55 12.86 2.56
CA ARG A 114 -2.11 11.53 2.17
C ARG A 114 -0.67 11.34 2.64
N VAL A 115 -0.17 10.13 2.51
CA VAL A 115 1.24 9.83 2.78
C VAL A 115 1.95 9.64 1.45
N GLU A 116 3.03 10.40 1.21
CA GLU A 116 3.94 10.14 0.09
C GLU A 116 5.24 9.54 0.65
N TRP A 117 5.66 8.42 0.13
CA TRP A 117 6.87 7.73 0.55
C TRP A 117 7.54 7.06 -0.65
N ASN A 118 8.85 7.30 -0.82
CA ASN A 118 9.64 6.78 -1.94
C ASN A 118 9.03 7.04 -3.32
N GLY A 119 8.43 8.22 -3.52
CA GLY A 119 7.83 8.62 -4.79
C GLY A 119 6.47 7.98 -5.09
N ALA A 120 5.91 7.21 -4.17
CA ALA A 120 4.58 6.65 -4.26
C ALA A 120 3.62 7.31 -3.27
N GLU A 121 2.33 7.36 -3.63
CA GLU A 121 1.27 7.93 -2.80
C GLU A 121 0.45 6.81 -2.15
N TYR A 122 0.07 7.02 -0.89
CA TYR A 122 -0.66 6.05 -0.08
C TYR A 122 -1.82 6.71 0.64
N LYS A 123 -2.92 5.96 0.73
CA LYS A 123 -3.99 6.21 1.68
C LYS A 123 -3.70 5.44 2.97
N THR A 124 -3.94 6.06 4.11
CA THR A 124 -4.03 5.41 5.42
C THR A 124 -5.41 5.64 6.02
N ASP A 125 -5.70 5.02 7.15
CA ASP A 125 -6.87 5.36 7.94
C ASP A 125 -6.73 6.77 8.55
N GLU A 126 -7.85 7.43 8.71
CA GLU A 126 -7.90 8.84 9.15
C GLU A 126 -7.38 8.99 10.59
N ASP A 127 -7.67 8.04 11.46
CA ASP A 127 -7.25 8.09 12.87
C ASP A 127 -5.74 8.03 13.00
N SER A 128 -5.07 7.10 12.31
CA SER A 128 -3.60 6.99 12.33
C SER A 128 -2.93 8.22 11.74
N TYR A 129 -3.49 8.77 10.65
CA TYR A 129 -2.99 10.00 10.03
C TYR A 129 -3.10 11.18 10.99
N ASN A 130 -4.26 11.39 11.58
CA ASN A 130 -4.53 12.51 12.48
C ASN A 130 -3.68 12.45 13.74
N ARG A 131 -3.49 11.25 14.34
CA ARG A 131 -2.59 11.07 15.49
C ARG A 131 -1.16 11.51 15.21
N LEU A 132 -0.64 11.19 14.03
CA LEU A 132 0.70 11.62 13.64
C LEU A 132 0.76 13.14 13.46
N ILE A 133 -0.21 13.74 12.79
CA ILE A 133 -0.30 15.20 12.61
C ILE A 133 -0.39 15.92 13.97
N GLU A 134 -1.31 15.50 14.84
CA GLU A 134 -1.51 16.08 16.16
C GLU A 134 -0.25 16.00 17.02
N TYR A 135 0.45 14.86 16.97
CA TYR A 135 1.71 14.72 17.70
C TYR A 135 2.79 15.67 17.18
N ILE A 136 2.93 15.78 15.85
CA ILE A 136 3.89 16.71 15.24
C ILE A 136 3.49 18.16 15.57
N ASP A 137 2.22 18.54 15.54
CA ASP A 137 1.74 19.88 15.90
C ASP A 137 2.14 20.28 17.33
N ILE A 138 2.18 19.32 18.26
CA ILE A 138 2.64 19.57 19.64
C ILE A 138 4.12 19.94 19.67
N LEU A 139 4.96 19.34 18.82
CA LEU A 139 6.39 19.61 18.78
C LEU A 139 6.73 21.02 18.22
N TYR A 140 5.77 21.68 17.58
CA TYR A 140 5.94 23.02 17.01
C TYR A 140 5.42 24.15 17.92
N LYS A 141 4.82 23.81 19.04
CA LYS A 141 4.33 24.79 20.07
C LYS A 141 5.45 25.20 20.99
#